data_f34037c800edb6d26e7ca49b939de981
#
_entry.id   f34037c800edb6d26e7ca49b939de981
#
_cell.length_a   1.000
_cell.length_b   1.000
_cell.length_c   1.000
_cell.angle_alpha   90.00
_cell.angle_beta   90.00
_cell.angle_gamma   90.00
#
_symmetry.space_group_name_H-M   'P 1'
#
loop_
_entity.id
_entity.type
_entity.pdbx_description
1 polymer ?
#
loop_
_entity_poly.entity_id
_entity_poly.type
_entity_poly.pdbx_seq_one_letter_code
_entity_poly.pdbx_strand_id
1 'polypeptide(L)'
;MVDNLEGLGPSVWNSIQWIDLWIVFPSIAFLAYYNKFMKLFPARDCRTDLKLLAGSVLLIFMIEAPSYILHKPTEYAHPHGLYRNEIIRAYKQFGFINYWIYEVKYLRGCTTEEKMYATKFMETLKQKKPVTPLIEDHKKNLILILVESLQSWPINLLVDGKEITPCLNSLTKEGDVLYFSKVLPQVKGGRSADAQLLLNTGLLPIETGATASLYATHEYPSLPKALAVHGYTSISFLCDDKAYWNQEATTKSYGFEKLYDHMAKGELMVKADENLFKYSVPILEKEQQPFYAQLVTMSGHDAIKTDFQSQFDNLKLENVLVKYNLIITEYVDRCIGEFIKTLKKDGLYEKSIIVITGDHDAMSYNRYEGREKCELSDRYVPLFILNSPLKTKCDKVIGQSDIYPSLLDIMGADDYYFRGLGESIFRNQSDCAVYHTGENAGRCQEDSIIRKKKEMWKLSDILIRMNYFKSCVER
;
A
#
# COMPACT_ATOMS: atom_id res chain seq x y z
N MET A 1 -18.81 0.35 6.81
CA MET A 1 -18.32 -0.68 7.76
C MET A 1 -19.14 -1.97 7.67
N VAL A 2 -20.46 -1.90 7.43
CA VAL A 2 -21.34 -3.10 7.30
C VAL A 2 -21.11 -3.81 5.96
N ASP A 3 -20.86 -3.05 4.89
CA ASP A 3 -20.66 -3.60 3.52
C ASP A 3 -19.38 -4.43 3.35
N ASN A 4 -18.44 -4.31 4.30
CA ASN A 4 -17.19 -5.11 4.30
C ASN A 4 -17.33 -6.49 4.97
N LEU A 5 -18.50 -6.81 5.52
CA LEU A 5 -18.71 -8.07 6.23
C LEU A 5 -19.17 -9.22 5.33
N GLU A 6 -19.72 -8.92 4.15
CA GLU A 6 -20.25 -9.95 3.25
C GLU A 6 -19.17 -10.89 2.70
N GLY A 7 -17.95 -10.36 2.42
CA GLY A 7 -16.81 -11.19 1.99
C GLY A 7 -16.03 -11.86 3.13
N LEU A 8 -16.20 -11.38 4.38
CA LEU A 8 -15.46 -11.89 5.53
C LEU A 8 -16.17 -13.02 6.28
N GLY A 9 -17.40 -13.38 5.89
CA GLY A 9 -18.20 -14.39 6.57
C GLY A 9 -17.44 -15.70 6.85
N PRO A 10 -16.87 -16.37 5.84
CA PRO A 10 -16.10 -17.60 6.04
C PRO A 10 -14.85 -17.39 6.91
N SER A 11 -14.13 -16.29 6.73
CA SER A 11 -12.92 -15.96 7.49
C SER A 11 -13.23 -15.66 8.95
N VAL A 12 -14.33 -14.95 9.24
CA VAL A 12 -14.78 -14.68 10.61
C VAL A 12 -15.19 -15.98 11.28
N TRP A 13 -15.97 -16.86 10.60
CA TRP A 13 -16.36 -18.15 11.16
C TRP A 13 -15.16 -19.06 11.42
N ASN A 14 -14.18 -19.10 10.52
CA ASN A 14 -12.95 -19.87 10.71
C ASN A 14 -12.03 -19.31 11.79
N SER A 15 -12.18 -18.03 12.14
CA SER A 15 -11.39 -17.36 13.20
C SER A 15 -12.00 -17.51 14.59
N ILE A 16 -13.28 -17.92 14.70
CA ILE A 16 -13.94 -18.14 15.99
C ILE A 16 -13.38 -19.40 16.63
N GLN A 17 -12.71 -19.24 17.74
CA GLN A 17 -12.20 -20.34 18.57
C GLN A 17 -13.16 -20.65 19.72
N TRP A 18 -13.12 -21.88 20.23
CA TRP A 18 -13.91 -22.26 21.40
C TRP A 18 -13.73 -21.33 22.61
N ILE A 19 -12.56 -20.71 22.74
CA ILE A 19 -12.27 -19.74 23.80
C ILE A 19 -13.11 -18.48 23.70
N ASP A 20 -13.51 -18.08 22.49
CA ASP A 20 -14.35 -16.88 22.26
C ASP A 20 -15.74 -17.09 22.84
N LEU A 21 -16.24 -18.34 22.82
CA LEU A 21 -17.51 -18.68 23.43
C LEU A 21 -17.50 -18.48 24.94
N TRP A 22 -16.35 -18.70 25.60
CA TRP A 22 -16.21 -18.47 27.04
C TRP A 22 -16.28 -16.98 27.39
N ILE A 23 -15.94 -16.09 26.47
CA ILE A 23 -16.06 -14.63 26.66
C ILE A 23 -17.50 -14.19 26.45
N VAL A 24 -18.20 -14.75 25.47
CA VAL A 24 -19.56 -14.35 25.09
C VAL A 24 -20.63 -15.04 25.98
N PHE A 25 -20.41 -16.30 26.34
CA PHE A 25 -21.35 -17.10 27.11
C PHE A 25 -21.77 -16.47 28.46
N PRO A 26 -20.84 -15.96 29.29
CA PRO A 26 -21.21 -15.29 30.55
C PRO A 26 -22.12 -14.07 30.33
N SER A 27 -21.85 -13.31 29.24
CA SER A 27 -22.67 -12.12 28.90
C SER A 27 -24.08 -12.52 28.45
N ILE A 28 -24.22 -13.56 27.63
CA ILE A 28 -25.51 -14.11 27.21
C ILE A 28 -26.25 -14.70 28.40
N ALA A 29 -25.57 -15.49 29.22
CA ALA A 29 -26.14 -16.06 30.44
C ALA A 29 -26.60 -14.98 31.41
N PHE A 30 -25.83 -13.92 31.59
CA PHE A 30 -26.21 -12.76 32.40
C PHE A 30 -27.45 -12.09 31.84
N LEU A 31 -27.54 -11.83 30.55
CA LEU A 31 -28.71 -11.24 29.91
C LEU A 31 -29.95 -12.14 30.03
N ALA A 32 -29.79 -13.44 29.79
CA ALA A 32 -30.88 -14.40 29.85
C ALA A 32 -31.43 -14.58 31.28
N TYR A 33 -30.55 -14.49 32.28
CA TYR A 33 -30.93 -14.65 33.68
C TYR A 33 -30.94 -13.32 34.47
N TYR A 34 -30.86 -12.18 33.81
CA TYR A 34 -30.76 -10.86 34.42
C TYR A 34 -31.78 -10.65 35.56
N ASN A 35 -33.05 -10.90 35.30
CA ASN A 35 -34.11 -10.73 36.28
C ASN A 35 -34.01 -11.68 37.50
N LYS A 36 -33.42 -12.85 37.30
CA LYS A 36 -33.19 -13.84 38.35
C LYS A 36 -31.94 -13.48 39.17
N PHE A 37 -30.92 -13.00 38.47
CA PHE A 37 -29.66 -12.53 39.07
C PHE A 37 -29.88 -11.27 39.91
N MET A 38 -30.65 -10.31 39.42
CA MET A 38 -30.97 -9.08 40.15
C MET A 38 -31.77 -9.35 41.44
N LYS A 39 -32.53 -10.44 41.49
CA LYS A 39 -33.22 -10.83 42.72
C LYS A 39 -32.32 -11.43 43.81
N LEU A 40 -31.11 -11.86 43.44
CA LEU A 40 -30.10 -12.37 44.39
C LEU A 40 -29.33 -11.25 45.10
N PHE A 41 -29.39 -10.03 44.57
CA PHE A 41 -28.73 -8.87 45.16
C PHE A 41 -29.78 -8.02 45.91
N PRO A 42 -29.58 -7.75 47.19
CA PRO A 42 -30.44 -6.86 47.93
C PRO A 42 -30.42 -5.47 47.29
N ALA A 43 -31.53 -4.78 47.31
CA ALA A 43 -31.64 -3.39 46.81
C ALA A 43 -30.54 -2.54 47.48
N ARG A 44 -29.57 -2.08 46.69
CA ARG A 44 -28.48 -1.23 47.17
C ARG A 44 -28.84 0.24 46.96
N ASP A 45 -28.27 1.08 47.83
CA ASP A 45 -28.39 2.51 47.59
C ASP A 45 -27.47 2.97 46.46
N CYS A 46 -27.85 4.01 45.75
CA CYS A 46 -27.10 4.57 44.61
C CYS A 46 -25.64 4.95 45.01
N ARG A 47 -25.37 5.28 46.26
CA ARG A 47 -24.04 5.59 46.75
C ARG A 47 -23.12 4.34 46.79
N THR A 48 -23.70 3.20 47.14
CA THR A 48 -22.96 1.92 47.21
C THR A 48 -22.64 1.44 45.79
N ASP A 49 -23.58 1.57 44.83
CA ASP A 49 -23.38 1.22 43.44
C ASP A 49 -22.35 2.13 42.79
N LEU A 50 -22.36 3.43 43.10
CA LEU A 50 -21.37 4.39 42.58
C LEU A 50 -19.95 4.08 43.15
N LYS A 51 -19.83 3.68 44.44
CA LYS A 51 -18.56 3.28 45.02
C LYS A 51 -18.00 2.00 44.36
N LEU A 52 -18.87 1.03 44.06
CA LEU A 52 -18.47 -0.21 43.40
C LEU A 52 -18.03 0.06 41.98
N LEU A 53 -18.76 0.92 41.23
CA LEU A 53 -18.38 1.34 39.91
C LEU A 53 -17.03 2.06 39.93
N ALA A 54 -16.85 3.03 40.83
CA ALA A 54 -15.59 3.75 40.98
C ALA A 54 -14.43 2.81 41.36
N GLY A 55 -14.69 1.85 42.29
CA GLY A 55 -13.71 0.82 42.65
C GLY A 55 -13.33 -0.10 41.51
N SER A 56 -14.30 -0.49 40.69
CA SER A 56 -14.07 -1.31 39.46
C SER A 56 -13.26 -0.55 38.42
N VAL A 57 -13.58 0.70 38.19
CA VAL A 57 -12.82 1.59 37.28
C VAL A 57 -11.38 1.78 37.81
N LEU A 58 -11.21 2.02 39.10
CA LEU A 58 -9.90 2.16 39.72
C LEU A 58 -9.09 0.86 39.62
N LEU A 59 -9.72 -0.30 39.80
CA LEU A 59 -9.06 -1.60 39.68
C LEU A 59 -8.59 -1.83 38.23
N ILE A 60 -9.40 -1.51 37.23
CA ILE A 60 -9.03 -1.61 35.85
C ILE A 60 -7.84 -0.70 35.54
N PHE A 61 -7.87 0.54 36.01
CA PHE A 61 -6.75 1.47 35.88
C PHE A 61 -5.47 0.93 36.53
N MET A 62 -5.57 0.33 37.74
CA MET A 62 -4.41 -0.26 38.40
C MET A 62 -3.84 -1.47 37.66
N ILE A 63 -4.66 -2.24 36.97
CA ILE A 63 -4.22 -3.38 36.16
C ILE A 63 -3.53 -2.89 34.85
N GLU A 64 -4.04 -1.85 34.22
CA GLU A 64 -3.53 -1.37 32.93
C GLU A 64 -2.42 -0.32 33.03
N ALA A 65 -2.38 0.48 34.13
CA ALA A 65 -1.38 1.53 34.30
C ALA A 65 0.08 1.02 34.22
N PRO A 66 0.45 -0.16 34.81
CA PRO A 66 1.79 -0.69 34.66
C PRO A 66 2.21 -0.92 33.22
N SER A 67 1.31 -1.45 32.40
CA SER A 67 1.59 -1.66 30.96
C SER A 67 1.87 -0.35 30.23
N TYR A 68 1.12 0.69 30.52
CA TYR A 68 1.31 2.01 29.92
C TYR A 68 2.59 2.71 30.42
N ILE A 69 2.95 2.55 31.69
CA ILE A 69 4.14 3.16 32.29
C ILE A 69 5.41 2.44 31.83
N LEU A 70 5.38 1.12 31.75
CA LEU A 70 6.52 0.29 31.39
C LEU A 70 6.78 0.30 29.87
N HIS A 71 5.73 0.40 29.08
CA HIS A 71 5.81 0.43 27.61
C HIS A 71 5.49 1.83 27.11
N LYS A 72 6.43 2.76 27.29
CA LYS A 72 6.27 4.10 26.71
C LYS A 72 6.00 3.99 25.22
N PRO A 73 5.01 4.73 24.68
CA PRO A 73 4.77 4.78 23.26
C PRO A 73 6.06 5.19 22.55
N THR A 74 6.57 4.32 21.68
CA THR A 74 7.65 4.62 20.76
C THR A 74 7.05 4.69 19.35
N GLU A 75 7.79 5.22 18.40
CA GLU A 75 7.35 5.28 17.00
C GLU A 75 6.93 3.90 16.42
N TYR A 76 7.54 2.81 16.96
CA TYR A 76 7.26 1.42 16.60
C TYR A 76 6.24 0.71 17.50
N ALA A 77 5.92 1.28 18.65
CA ALA A 77 5.08 0.67 19.66
C ALA A 77 4.05 1.67 20.21
N HIS A 78 3.53 2.51 19.33
CA HIS A 78 2.44 3.42 19.66
C HIS A 78 1.11 2.69 19.47
N PRO A 79 0.11 2.86 20.34
CA PRO A 79 -1.21 2.25 20.16
C PRO A 79 -1.83 2.60 18.81
N HIS A 80 -1.50 3.75 18.24
CA HIS A 80 -1.91 4.18 16.90
C HIS A 80 -1.00 3.76 15.76
N GLY A 81 0.25 3.45 16.04
CA GLY A 81 1.23 3.06 15.03
C GLY A 81 1.20 1.58 14.71
N LEU A 82 0.34 0.82 15.40
CA LEU A 82 0.28 -0.62 15.19
C LEU A 82 -0.64 -0.94 14.03
N TYR A 83 -0.11 -1.65 13.07
CA TYR A 83 -0.84 -2.18 11.93
C TYR A 83 -2.03 -3.03 12.39
N ARG A 84 -3.07 -3.09 11.60
CA ARG A 84 -4.27 -3.87 11.88
C ARG A 84 -3.99 -5.32 12.28
N ASN A 85 -2.93 -5.90 11.75
CA ASN A 85 -2.47 -7.25 12.09
C ASN A 85 -1.78 -7.35 13.46
N GLU A 86 -1.47 -6.24 14.12
CA GLU A 86 -0.82 -6.18 15.43
C GLU A 86 -1.76 -5.74 16.56
N ILE A 87 -3.07 -5.77 16.34
CA ILE A 87 -4.08 -5.44 17.37
C ILE A 87 -3.82 -6.23 18.67
N ILE A 88 -3.54 -7.52 18.53
CA ILE A 88 -3.23 -8.40 19.68
C ILE A 88 -1.97 -7.92 20.42
N ARG A 89 -0.97 -7.45 19.67
CA ARG A 89 0.26 -6.90 20.26
C ARG A 89 -0.01 -5.57 20.95
N ALA A 90 -0.83 -4.71 20.35
CA ALA A 90 -1.28 -3.47 20.98
C ALA A 90 -2.04 -3.72 22.29
N TYR A 91 -2.96 -4.66 22.29
CA TYR A 91 -3.64 -5.06 23.52
C TYR A 91 -2.69 -5.58 24.59
N LYS A 92 -1.75 -6.46 24.21
CA LYS A 92 -0.76 -7.01 25.17
C LYS A 92 0.17 -5.95 25.71
N GLN A 93 0.51 -4.94 24.93
CA GLN A 93 1.51 -3.93 25.29
C GLN A 93 0.90 -2.73 26.01
N PHE A 94 -0.28 -2.29 25.64
CA PHE A 94 -0.89 -1.05 26.14
C PHE A 94 -2.18 -1.26 26.92
N GLY A 95 -2.72 -2.48 26.93
CA GLY A 95 -4.01 -2.80 27.56
C GLY A 95 -5.21 -2.43 26.69
N PHE A 96 -6.33 -3.05 27.02
CA PHE A 96 -7.58 -2.94 26.26
C PHE A 96 -8.17 -1.52 26.28
N ILE A 97 -8.16 -0.86 27.44
CA ILE A 97 -8.78 0.47 27.59
C ILE A 97 -7.99 1.53 26.84
N ASN A 98 -6.66 1.49 26.95
CA ASN A 98 -5.80 2.43 26.24
C ASN A 98 -5.96 2.28 24.71
N TYR A 99 -6.00 1.04 24.23
CA TYR A 99 -6.30 0.77 22.83
C TYR A 99 -7.64 1.40 22.39
N TRP A 100 -8.71 1.19 23.14
CA TRP A 100 -10.03 1.76 22.84
C TRP A 100 -10.08 3.28 22.89
N ILE A 101 -9.42 3.90 23.88
CA ILE A 101 -9.33 5.37 23.97
C ILE A 101 -8.68 5.93 22.71
N TYR A 102 -7.65 5.27 22.22
CA TYR A 102 -6.95 5.66 21.00
C TYR A 102 -7.80 5.43 19.76
N GLU A 103 -8.48 4.29 19.62
CA GLU A 103 -9.41 4.02 18.52
C GLU A 103 -10.51 5.09 18.45
N VAL A 104 -11.16 5.39 19.58
CA VAL A 104 -12.20 6.43 19.64
C VAL A 104 -11.63 7.81 19.25
N LYS A 105 -10.41 8.14 19.66
CA LYS A 105 -9.75 9.39 19.27
C LYS A 105 -9.56 9.45 17.74
N TYR A 106 -9.20 8.35 17.14
CA TYR A 106 -9.00 8.24 15.68
C TYR A 106 -10.31 8.32 14.90
N LEU A 107 -11.38 7.74 15.43
CA LEU A 107 -12.72 7.79 14.81
C LEU A 107 -13.35 9.20 14.86
N ARG A 108 -12.77 10.14 15.61
CA ARG A 108 -13.31 11.51 15.77
C ARG A 108 -13.23 12.37 14.52
N GLY A 109 -12.83 11.95 13.40
CA GLY A 109 -12.70 12.81 12.24
C GLY A 109 -11.70 13.98 12.44
N CYS A 110 -11.54 14.80 11.41
CA CYS A 110 -10.60 15.91 11.46
C CYS A 110 -11.12 17.08 12.31
N THR A 111 -10.24 17.68 13.11
CA THR A 111 -10.52 18.90 13.84
C THR A 111 -10.71 20.10 12.89
N THR A 112 -11.29 21.19 13.38
CA THR A 112 -11.44 22.42 12.60
C THR A 112 -10.07 22.97 12.18
N GLU A 113 -9.07 22.90 13.06
CA GLU A 113 -7.71 23.35 12.78
C GLU A 113 -7.04 22.52 11.68
N GLU A 114 -7.17 21.20 11.73
CA GLU A 114 -6.68 20.30 10.68
C GLU A 114 -7.33 20.60 9.33
N LYS A 115 -8.65 20.79 9.30
CA LYS A 115 -9.37 21.14 8.08
C LYS A 115 -8.91 22.48 7.50
N MET A 116 -8.77 23.49 8.34
CA MET A 116 -8.27 24.82 7.93
C MET A 116 -6.84 24.72 7.39
N TYR A 117 -5.96 24.00 8.08
CA TYR A 117 -4.58 23.78 7.64
C TYR A 117 -4.54 23.13 6.24
N ALA A 118 -5.24 22.03 6.05
CA ALA A 118 -5.25 21.32 4.77
C ALA A 118 -5.86 22.17 3.65
N THR A 119 -6.96 22.88 3.92
CA THR A 119 -7.61 23.77 2.94
C THR A 119 -6.67 24.89 2.50
N LYS A 120 -6.02 25.59 3.46
CA LYS A 120 -5.08 26.65 3.18
C LYS A 120 -3.88 26.16 2.36
N PHE A 121 -3.37 24.97 2.68
CA PHE A 121 -2.26 24.38 1.93
C PHE A 121 -2.68 24.10 0.48
N MET A 122 -3.85 23.50 0.28
CA MET A 122 -4.37 23.18 -1.06
C MET A 122 -4.65 24.45 -1.88
N GLU A 123 -5.11 25.54 -1.25
CA GLU A 123 -5.24 26.84 -1.92
C GLU A 123 -3.89 27.37 -2.39
N THR A 124 -2.85 27.22 -1.57
CA THR A 124 -1.48 27.61 -1.96
C THR A 124 -0.98 26.79 -3.16
N LEU A 125 -1.35 25.51 -3.25
CA LEU A 125 -1.02 24.68 -4.42
C LEU A 125 -1.77 25.14 -5.68
N LYS A 126 -3.05 25.51 -5.56
CA LYS A 126 -3.86 25.99 -6.69
C LYS A 126 -3.37 27.33 -7.25
N GLN A 127 -2.76 28.16 -6.42
CA GLN A 127 -2.20 29.47 -6.84
C GLN A 127 -0.87 29.33 -7.60
N LYS A 128 -0.26 28.14 -7.63
CA LYS A 128 0.95 27.91 -8.44
C LYS A 128 0.59 28.00 -9.92
N LYS A 129 1.52 28.57 -10.70
CA LYS A 129 1.37 28.65 -12.16
C LYS A 129 1.13 27.25 -12.75
N PRO A 130 0.34 27.15 -13.81
CA PRO A 130 0.21 25.92 -14.57
C PRO A 130 1.58 25.34 -14.89
N VAL A 131 1.72 24.05 -14.81
CA VAL A 131 2.98 23.37 -15.11
C VAL A 131 3.12 23.32 -16.62
N THR A 132 4.30 23.73 -17.13
CA THR A 132 4.57 23.62 -18.58
C THR A 132 4.62 22.15 -18.99
N PRO A 133 3.88 21.73 -20.01
CA PRO A 133 3.95 20.38 -20.54
C PRO A 133 5.39 20.01 -20.94
N LEU A 134 5.80 18.78 -20.62
CA LEU A 134 7.10 18.25 -21.01
C LEU A 134 7.06 17.54 -22.35
N ILE A 135 5.89 17.09 -22.75
CA ILE A 135 5.65 16.39 -24.03
C ILE A 135 4.35 16.88 -24.66
N GLU A 136 4.25 16.72 -25.95
CA GLU A 136 2.99 16.81 -26.65
C GLU A 136 2.18 15.51 -26.46
N ASP A 137 0.85 15.56 -26.63
CA ASP A 137 -0.03 14.39 -26.52
C ASP A 137 0.43 13.26 -27.47
N HIS A 138 0.68 12.07 -26.91
CA HIS A 138 1.18 10.92 -27.67
C HIS A 138 0.26 9.74 -27.61
N LYS A 139 -0.83 9.61 -27.18
CA LYS A 139 -1.82 8.50 -27.19
C LYS A 139 -1.23 7.06 -27.07
N LYS A 140 -0.06 6.90 -26.43
CA LYS A 140 0.44 5.58 -26.06
C LYS A 140 -0.38 5.01 -24.90
N ASN A 141 -0.59 3.70 -24.90
CA ASN A 141 -1.15 3.03 -23.75
C ASN A 141 -0.21 3.15 -22.53
N LEU A 142 -0.76 3.07 -21.34
CA LEU A 142 0.01 2.91 -20.11
C LEU A 142 -0.28 1.53 -19.52
N ILE A 143 0.76 0.75 -19.27
CA ILE A 143 0.68 -0.54 -18.55
C ILE A 143 1.51 -0.40 -17.27
N LEU A 144 0.85 -0.38 -16.11
CA LEU A 144 1.48 -0.32 -14.80
C LEU A 144 1.42 -1.69 -14.13
N ILE A 145 2.58 -2.28 -13.88
CA ILE A 145 2.74 -3.56 -13.20
C ILE A 145 3.24 -3.29 -11.79
N LEU A 146 2.38 -3.57 -10.81
CA LEU A 146 2.69 -3.55 -9.39
C LEU A 146 3.12 -4.95 -8.98
N VAL A 147 4.41 -5.12 -8.73
CA VAL A 147 4.99 -6.43 -8.44
C VAL A 147 5.08 -6.64 -6.94
N GLU A 148 4.31 -7.61 -6.45
CA GLU A 148 4.22 -7.97 -5.04
C GLU A 148 5.59 -8.24 -4.43
N SER A 149 5.93 -7.45 -3.40
CA SER A 149 7.14 -7.59 -2.59
C SER A 149 8.48 -7.58 -3.34
N LEU A 150 8.51 -7.06 -4.59
CA LEU A 150 9.74 -6.98 -5.38
C LEU A 150 10.66 -5.88 -4.85
N GLN A 151 11.81 -6.27 -4.32
CA GLN A 151 12.87 -5.35 -3.88
C GLN A 151 13.97 -5.16 -4.93
N SER A 152 14.75 -4.10 -4.79
CA SER A 152 15.84 -3.79 -5.72
C SER A 152 17.07 -4.68 -5.54
N TRP A 153 17.32 -5.22 -4.35
CA TRP A 153 18.56 -5.94 -4.03
C TRP A 153 18.80 -7.24 -4.82
N PRO A 154 17.76 -8.00 -5.29
CA PRO A 154 18.00 -9.18 -6.12
C PRO A 154 18.40 -8.86 -7.56
N ILE A 155 18.16 -7.62 -8.02
CA ILE A 155 18.43 -7.20 -9.40
C ILE A 155 19.96 -7.04 -9.59
N ASN A 156 20.48 -7.64 -10.65
CA ASN A 156 21.92 -7.77 -10.92
C ASN A 156 22.70 -8.58 -9.88
N LEU A 157 22.02 -9.30 -8.97
CA LEU A 157 22.65 -10.22 -8.03
C LEU A 157 22.96 -11.54 -8.70
N LEU A 158 24.19 -12.04 -8.45
CA LEU A 158 24.60 -13.38 -8.79
C LEU A 158 24.65 -14.23 -7.53
N VAL A 159 24.02 -15.40 -7.57
CA VAL A 159 24.10 -16.43 -6.53
C VAL A 159 24.64 -17.71 -7.16
N ASP A 160 25.75 -18.23 -6.66
CA ASP A 160 26.48 -19.37 -7.27
C ASP A 160 26.73 -19.16 -8.78
N GLY A 161 27.07 -17.93 -9.18
CA GLY A 161 27.34 -17.56 -10.57
C GLY A 161 26.13 -17.46 -11.49
N LYS A 162 24.92 -17.56 -10.95
CA LYS A 162 23.65 -17.48 -11.68
C LYS A 162 22.88 -16.21 -11.34
N GLU A 163 22.29 -15.58 -12.35
CA GLU A 163 21.42 -14.41 -12.16
C GLU A 163 20.09 -14.81 -11.53
N ILE A 164 19.61 -14.02 -10.55
CA ILE A 164 18.29 -14.19 -9.94
C ILE A 164 17.20 -13.66 -10.88
N THR A 165 17.47 -12.53 -11.52
CA THR A 165 16.50 -11.78 -12.32
C THR A 165 17.05 -11.48 -13.73
N PRO A 166 17.29 -12.53 -14.56
CA PRO A 166 17.93 -12.32 -15.87
C PRO A 166 17.15 -11.40 -16.80
N CYS A 167 15.80 -11.42 -16.75
CA CYS A 167 14.97 -10.54 -17.57
C CYS A 167 15.10 -9.08 -17.12
N LEU A 168 14.90 -8.79 -15.84
CA LEU A 168 15.06 -7.44 -15.30
C LEU A 168 16.49 -6.94 -15.41
N ASN A 169 17.50 -7.82 -15.24
CA ASN A 169 18.90 -7.48 -15.44
C ASN A 169 19.19 -7.04 -16.89
N SER A 170 18.56 -7.68 -17.87
CA SER A 170 18.70 -7.25 -19.26
C SER A 170 18.11 -5.86 -19.48
N LEU A 171 16.95 -5.58 -18.89
CA LEU A 171 16.30 -4.26 -18.98
C LEU A 171 17.16 -3.14 -18.36
N THR A 172 17.96 -3.42 -17.33
CA THR A 172 18.86 -2.41 -16.74
C THR A 172 19.95 -1.94 -17.72
N LYS A 173 20.21 -2.69 -18.78
CA LYS A 173 21.26 -2.45 -19.79
C LYS A 173 20.70 -1.83 -21.08
N GLU A 174 19.38 -1.81 -21.26
CA GLU A 174 18.72 -1.25 -22.44
C GLU A 174 18.70 0.29 -22.38
N GLY A 175 19.17 0.96 -23.43
CA GLY A 175 19.35 2.42 -23.45
C GLY A 175 18.05 3.23 -23.49
N ASP A 176 16.93 2.60 -23.82
CA ASP A 176 15.58 3.17 -23.88
C ASP A 176 14.76 2.91 -22.60
N VAL A 177 15.29 2.12 -21.68
CA VAL A 177 14.69 1.85 -20.36
C VAL A 177 15.27 2.79 -19.30
N LEU A 178 14.38 3.38 -18.50
CA LEU A 178 14.77 4.10 -17.29
C LEU A 178 14.70 3.13 -16.11
N TYR A 179 15.78 2.97 -15.39
CA TYR A 179 15.87 2.10 -14.22
C TYR A 179 16.29 2.87 -12.98
N PHE A 180 15.43 2.91 -11.97
CA PHE A 180 15.69 3.48 -10.64
C PHE A 180 15.78 2.34 -9.63
N SER A 181 16.94 2.14 -9.04
CA SER A 181 17.17 1.11 -8.02
C SER A 181 16.89 1.57 -6.59
N LYS A 182 16.59 2.85 -6.39
CA LYS A 182 16.50 3.49 -5.06
C LYS A 182 15.15 4.16 -4.84
N VAL A 183 14.07 3.41 -5.08
CA VAL A 183 12.72 3.90 -4.76
C VAL A 183 12.39 3.49 -3.33
N LEU A 184 12.22 4.46 -2.44
CA LEU A 184 11.82 4.20 -1.07
C LEU A 184 10.32 3.88 -1.03
N PRO A 185 9.91 2.68 -0.58
CA PRO A 185 8.50 2.38 -0.39
C PRO A 185 7.90 3.26 0.70
N GLN A 186 6.71 3.79 0.44
CA GLN A 186 6.03 4.71 1.35
C GLN A 186 4.66 4.18 1.77
N VAL A 187 4.54 2.87 1.82
CA VAL A 187 3.34 2.16 2.29
C VAL A 187 3.32 2.04 3.82
N LYS A 188 2.16 1.75 4.36
CA LYS A 188 1.91 1.45 5.77
C LYS A 188 1.10 0.14 5.91
N GLY A 189 0.06 0.16 6.75
CA GLY A 189 -0.76 -0.99 7.06
C GLY A 189 -1.57 -1.55 5.89
N GLY A 190 -1.77 -0.78 4.85
CA GLY A 190 -2.46 -1.22 3.63
C GLY A 190 -1.59 -1.96 2.62
N ARG A 191 -0.24 -1.98 2.81
CA ARG A 191 0.71 -2.72 1.97
C ARG A 191 0.46 -2.47 0.47
N SER A 192 0.13 -3.50 -0.31
CA SER A 192 -0.14 -3.40 -1.76
C SER A 192 -1.30 -2.45 -2.09
N ALA A 193 -2.32 -2.34 -1.22
CA ALA A 193 -3.40 -1.37 -1.39
C ALA A 193 -2.94 0.08 -1.17
N ASP A 194 -1.97 0.31 -0.27
CA ASP A 194 -1.34 1.63 -0.10
C ASP A 194 -0.45 1.98 -1.31
N ALA A 195 0.25 1.01 -1.90
CA ALA A 195 1.01 1.23 -3.12
C ALA A 195 0.09 1.64 -4.29
N GLN A 196 -1.06 0.99 -4.42
CA GLN A 196 -2.07 1.38 -5.40
C GLN A 196 -2.58 2.81 -5.15
N LEU A 197 -2.81 3.20 -3.89
CA LEU A 197 -3.16 4.58 -3.53
C LEU A 197 -2.06 5.55 -3.99
N LEU A 198 -0.80 5.29 -3.62
CA LEU A 198 0.35 6.15 -3.96
C LEU A 198 0.48 6.36 -5.47
N LEU A 199 0.47 5.26 -6.24
CA LEU A 199 0.73 5.30 -7.67
C LEU A 199 -0.46 5.82 -8.49
N ASN A 200 -1.68 5.65 -7.98
CA ASN A 200 -2.86 6.16 -8.67
C ASN A 200 -3.27 7.56 -8.25
N THR A 201 -2.93 8.02 -7.04
CA THR A 201 -3.45 9.29 -6.52
C THR A 201 -2.37 10.28 -6.12
N GLY A 202 -1.13 9.83 -5.93
CA GLY A 202 -0.04 10.65 -5.39
C GLY A 202 -0.26 11.06 -3.93
N LEU A 203 -1.19 10.42 -3.23
CA LEU A 203 -1.43 10.60 -1.80
C LEU A 203 -0.65 9.55 -1.00
N LEU A 204 -0.15 9.94 0.15
CA LEU A 204 0.49 9.04 1.12
C LEU A 204 -0.60 8.38 1.97
N PRO A 205 -0.39 7.13 2.44
CA PRO A 205 -1.37 6.44 3.28
C PRO A 205 -1.67 7.19 4.58
N ILE A 206 -2.83 6.93 5.15
CA ILE A 206 -3.25 7.48 6.45
C ILE A 206 -2.28 7.08 7.56
N GLU A 207 -2.29 7.86 8.64
CA GLU A 207 -1.37 7.64 9.76
C GLU A 207 -1.59 6.28 10.43
N THR A 208 -2.83 5.84 10.57
CA THR A 208 -3.19 4.59 11.27
C THR A 208 -4.19 3.77 10.50
N GLY A 209 -3.95 2.47 10.41
CA GLY A 209 -4.78 1.52 9.70
C GLY A 209 -4.43 1.48 8.20
N ALA A 210 -5.33 0.92 7.41
CA ALA A 210 -5.22 0.86 5.96
C ALA A 210 -6.23 1.80 5.30
N THR A 211 -5.77 2.64 4.39
CA THR A 211 -6.64 3.60 3.68
C THR A 211 -7.79 2.88 2.96
N ALA A 212 -7.49 1.79 2.28
CA ALA A 212 -8.48 0.97 1.59
C ALA A 212 -9.54 0.34 2.52
N SER A 213 -9.21 0.12 3.79
CA SER A 213 -10.17 -0.44 4.76
C SER A 213 -11.11 0.61 5.35
N LEU A 214 -10.62 1.84 5.55
CA LEU A 214 -11.34 2.86 6.28
C LEU A 214 -12.00 3.91 5.36
N TYR A 215 -11.40 4.18 4.20
CA TYR A 215 -11.78 5.28 3.32
C TYR A 215 -11.91 4.85 1.85
N ALA A 216 -12.24 3.59 1.59
CA ALA A 216 -12.37 3.02 0.24
C ALA A 216 -13.34 3.78 -0.67
N THR A 217 -14.39 4.38 -0.09
CA THR A 217 -15.46 5.07 -0.82
C THR A 217 -15.29 6.60 -0.87
N HIS A 218 -14.16 7.11 -0.36
CA HIS A 218 -13.88 8.53 -0.46
C HIS A 218 -13.54 8.93 -1.90
N GLU A 219 -13.73 10.21 -2.20
CA GLU A 219 -13.34 10.76 -3.51
C GLU A 219 -11.84 11.00 -3.57
N TYR A 220 -11.22 10.55 -4.66
CA TYR A 220 -9.78 10.70 -4.88
C TYR A 220 -9.49 11.38 -6.21
N PRO A 221 -8.49 12.28 -6.27
CA PRO A 221 -7.85 12.64 -7.52
C PRO A 221 -7.03 11.45 -7.98
N SER A 222 -7.05 11.14 -9.27
CA SER A 222 -6.39 9.90 -9.68
C SER A 222 -5.88 9.91 -11.12
N LEU A 223 -4.95 9.02 -11.40
CA LEU A 223 -4.42 8.78 -12.74
C LEU A 223 -5.50 8.29 -13.72
N PRO A 224 -6.38 7.34 -13.37
CA PRO A 224 -7.53 7.01 -14.23
C PRO A 224 -8.37 8.22 -14.62
N LYS A 225 -8.73 9.08 -13.66
CA LYS A 225 -9.52 10.30 -13.92
C LYS A 225 -8.75 11.32 -14.75
N ALA A 226 -7.46 11.48 -14.50
CA ALA A 226 -6.61 12.36 -15.29
C ALA A 226 -6.54 11.91 -16.75
N LEU A 227 -6.34 10.63 -16.98
CA LEU A 227 -6.24 10.05 -18.31
C LEU A 227 -7.59 9.96 -19.04
N ALA A 228 -8.71 9.81 -18.31
CA ALA A 228 -10.05 9.80 -18.90
C ALA A 228 -10.37 11.11 -19.65
N VAL A 229 -9.87 12.26 -19.17
CA VAL A 229 -10.01 13.56 -19.88
C VAL A 229 -9.32 13.53 -21.25
N HIS A 230 -8.27 12.71 -21.40
CA HIS A 230 -7.53 12.51 -22.65
C HIS A 230 -8.06 11.32 -23.48
N GLY A 231 -9.20 10.73 -23.10
CA GLY A 231 -9.87 9.67 -23.85
C GLY A 231 -9.35 8.25 -23.57
N TYR A 232 -8.64 8.04 -22.47
CA TYR A 232 -8.19 6.71 -22.05
C TYR A 232 -9.31 5.94 -21.35
N THR A 233 -9.47 4.67 -21.71
CA THR A 233 -10.18 3.67 -20.90
C THR A 233 -9.23 3.15 -19.83
N SER A 234 -9.71 2.96 -18.60
CA SER A 234 -8.87 2.48 -17.49
C SER A 234 -9.34 1.14 -16.95
N ILE A 235 -8.39 0.23 -16.72
CA ILE A 235 -8.64 -1.18 -16.39
C ILE A 235 -7.73 -1.59 -15.24
N SER A 236 -8.29 -2.25 -14.23
CA SER A 236 -7.51 -2.88 -13.15
C SER A 236 -7.66 -4.40 -13.21
N PHE A 237 -6.55 -5.13 -13.10
CA PHE A 237 -6.48 -6.58 -13.05
C PHE A 237 -5.93 -7.02 -11.70
N LEU A 238 -6.64 -7.89 -10.99
CA LEU A 238 -6.30 -8.42 -9.69
C LEU A 238 -6.18 -9.95 -9.75
N CYS A 239 -5.16 -10.50 -9.13
CA CYS A 239 -5.02 -11.96 -8.99
C CYS A 239 -6.14 -12.56 -8.15
N ASP A 240 -6.54 -11.86 -7.10
CA ASP A 240 -7.44 -12.29 -6.03
C ASP A 240 -8.85 -11.73 -6.18
N ASP A 241 -9.71 -12.03 -5.21
CA ASP A 241 -11.07 -11.51 -5.10
C ASP A 241 -11.04 -10.00 -4.80
N LYS A 242 -11.84 -9.23 -5.53
CA LYS A 242 -12.01 -7.79 -5.36
C LYS A 242 -12.52 -7.36 -3.98
N ALA A 243 -13.05 -8.28 -3.17
CA ALA A 243 -13.46 -8.01 -1.80
C ALA A 243 -12.23 -7.79 -0.88
N TYR A 244 -11.07 -8.41 -1.17
CA TYR A 244 -9.87 -8.16 -0.39
C TYR A 244 -9.43 -6.71 -0.52
N TRP A 245 -9.07 -6.10 0.61
CA TRP A 245 -8.70 -4.69 0.70
C TRP A 245 -9.74 -3.73 0.10
N ASN A 246 -11.02 -4.12 0.03
CA ASN A 246 -12.08 -3.33 -0.62
C ASN A 246 -11.72 -2.89 -2.05
N GLN A 247 -11.05 -3.74 -2.82
CA GLN A 247 -10.55 -3.40 -4.15
C GLN A 247 -11.67 -2.92 -5.09
N GLU A 248 -12.88 -3.49 -4.99
CA GLU A 248 -14.03 -3.02 -5.77
C GLU A 248 -14.36 -1.55 -5.48
N ALA A 249 -14.42 -1.17 -4.21
CA ALA A 249 -14.74 0.19 -3.82
C ALA A 249 -13.60 1.16 -4.11
N THR A 250 -12.35 0.78 -3.84
CA THR A 250 -11.18 1.64 -4.10
C THR A 250 -10.94 1.84 -5.59
N THR A 251 -11.04 0.79 -6.40
CA THR A 251 -10.90 0.85 -7.86
C THR A 251 -11.95 1.79 -8.47
N LYS A 252 -13.21 1.68 -8.02
CA LYS A 252 -14.28 2.59 -8.40
C LYS A 252 -13.98 4.04 -7.98
N SER A 253 -13.52 4.26 -6.75
CA SER A 253 -13.20 5.59 -6.23
C SER A 253 -12.02 6.25 -6.96
N TYR A 254 -11.07 5.44 -7.44
CA TYR A 254 -9.98 5.91 -8.31
C TYR A 254 -10.45 6.17 -9.76
N GLY A 255 -11.67 5.76 -10.11
CA GLY A 255 -12.24 6.02 -11.44
C GLY A 255 -11.82 5.02 -12.52
N PHE A 256 -11.39 3.82 -12.15
CA PHE A 256 -11.23 2.75 -13.13
C PHE A 256 -12.60 2.36 -13.69
N GLU A 257 -12.67 2.21 -15.00
CA GLU A 257 -13.90 1.84 -15.72
C GLU A 257 -14.16 0.34 -15.67
N LYS A 258 -13.09 -0.46 -15.67
CA LYS A 258 -13.16 -1.93 -15.68
C LYS A 258 -12.31 -2.52 -14.57
N LEU A 259 -12.84 -3.56 -13.93
CA LEU A 259 -12.14 -4.35 -12.93
C LEU A 259 -12.28 -5.83 -13.27
N TYR A 260 -11.16 -6.51 -13.42
CA TYR A 260 -11.07 -7.95 -13.59
C TYR A 260 -10.38 -8.55 -12.37
N ASP A 261 -11.08 -9.36 -11.62
CA ASP A 261 -10.57 -10.08 -10.45
C ASP A 261 -10.43 -11.58 -10.73
N HIS A 262 -9.95 -12.34 -9.73
CA HIS A 262 -9.69 -13.78 -9.87
C HIS A 262 -8.82 -14.15 -11.09
N MET A 263 -7.90 -13.25 -11.50
CA MET A 263 -7.05 -13.49 -12.66
C MET A 263 -6.05 -14.62 -12.44
N ALA A 264 -5.75 -14.95 -11.17
CA ALA A 264 -4.95 -16.13 -10.81
C ALA A 264 -5.65 -17.47 -11.11
N LYS A 265 -6.94 -17.47 -11.43
CA LYS A 265 -7.74 -18.67 -11.78
C LYS A 265 -7.69 -19.80 -10.74
N GLY A 266 -7.68 -19.42 -9.46
CA GLY A 266 -7.60 -20.33 -8.32
C GLY A 266 -6.19 -20.79 -7.94
N GLU A 267 -5.15 -20.40 -8.72
CA GLU A 267 -3.74 -20.69 -8.45
C GLU A 267 -3.09 -19.57 -7.62
N LEU A 268 -3.73 -19.22 -6.51
CA LEU A 268 -3.22 -18.17 -5.63
C LEU A 268 -1.81 -18.53 -5.16
N MET A 269 -0.94 -17.53 -5.06
CA MET A 269 0.44 -17.57 -4.60
C MET A 269 1.45 -18.15 -5.63
N VAL A 270 1.30 -19.38 -6.08
CA VAL A 270 2.35 -20.10 -6.84
C VAL A 270 2.38 -19.74 -8.33
N LYS A 271 1.22 -19.69 -8.98
CA LYS A 271 1.10 -19.39 -10.42
C LYS A 271 0.25 -18.17 -10.71
N ALA A 272 0.03 -17.36 -9.70
CA ALA A 272 -0.84 -16.21 -9.80
C ALA A 272 -0.41 -15.25 -10.90
N ASP A 273 0.87 -14.90 -10.94
CA ASP A 273 1.41 -13.91 -11.89
C ASP A 273 1.44 -14.43 -13.32
N GLU A 274 1.80 -15.71 -13.52
CA GLU A 274 1.73 -16.34 -14.85
C GLU A 274 0.31 -16.26 -15.42
N ASN A 275 -0.68 -16.60 -14.61
CA ASN A 275 -2.07 -16.55 -15.01
C ASN A 275 -2.56 -15.11 -15.21
N LEU A 276 -2.21 -14.18 -14.31
CA LEU A 276 -2.54 -12.76 -14.46
C LEU A 276 -2.10 -12.26 -15.82
N PHE A 277 -0.84 -12.45 -16.18
CA PHE A 277 -0.28 -11.98 -17.46
C PHE A 277 -0.89 -12.71 -18.65
N LYS A 278 -1.03 -14.03 -18.59
CA LYS A 278 -1.60 -14.85 -19.65
C LYS A 278 -3.05 -14.46 -19.99
N TYR A 279 -3.87 -14.20 -18.99
CA TYR A 279 -5.29 -13.90 -19.20
C TYR A 279 -5.57 -12.41 -19.41
N SER A 280 -4.67 -11.49 -19.03
CA SER A 280 -4.83 -10.06 -19.28
C SER A 280 -4.54 -9.68 -20.75
N VAL A 281 -3.54 -10.30 -21.41
CA VAL A 281 -3.15 -9.94 -22.78
C VAL A 281 -4.32 -10.01 -23.78
N PRO A 282 -5.11 -11.10 -23.86
CA PRO A 282 -6.24 -11.15 -24.80
C PRO A 282 -7.35 -10.10 -24.54
N ILE A 283 -7.42 -9.57 -23.32
CA ILE A 283 -8.33 -8.49 -22.95
C ILE A 283 -7.76 -7.17 -23.46
N LEU A 284 -6.46 -6.92 -23.22
CA LEU A 284 -5.76 -5.71 -23.66
C LEU A 284 -5.71 -5.58 -25.19
N GLU A 285 -5.57 -6.70 -25.93
CA GLU A 285 -5.59 -6.71 -27.39
C GLU A 285 -6.92 -6.22 -28.00
N LYS A 286 -8.03 -6.49 -27.28
CA LYS A 286 -9.38 -6.13 -27.71
C LYS A 286 -9.82 -4.76 -27.20
N GLU A 287 -9.01 -4.16 -26.32
CA GLU A 287 -9.38 -2.91 -25.68
C GLU A 287 -9.20 -1.72 -26.63
N GLN A 288 -10.10 -0.74 -26.50
CA GLN A 288 -9.97 0.51 -27.22
C GLN A 288 -8.71 1.24 -26.76
N GLN A 289 -7.88 1.64 -27.73
CA GLN A 289 -6.69 2.43 -27.46
C GLN A 289 -6.99 3.93 -27.60
N PRO A 290 -6.38 4.80 -26.78
CA PRO A 290 -5.43 4.47 -25.73
C PRO A 290 -6.11 3.95 -24.46
N PHE A 291 -5.41 3.10 -23.71
CA PHE A 291 -5.88 2.60 -22.41
C PHE A 291 -4.82 2.76 -21.33
N TYR A 292 -5.27 2.78 -20.08
CA TYR A 292 -4.46 2.59 -18.90
C TYR A 292 -4.81 1.25 -18.24
N ALA A 293 -3.85 0.35 -18.12
CA ALA A 293 -4.00 -0.94 -17.47
C ALA A 293 -3.11 -1.03 -16.24
N GLN A 294 -3.69 -1.33 -15.07
CA GLN A 294 -2.98 -1.68 -13.86
C GLN A 294 -3.05 -3.20 -13.65
N LEU A 295 -1.92 -3.85 -13.46
CA LEU A 295 -1.80 -5.27 -13.13
C LEU A 295 -1.18 -5.41 -11.75
N VAL A 296 -1.90 -6.03 -10.81
CA VAL A 296 -1.44 -6.24 -9.43
C VAL A 296 -1.09 -7.71 -9.28
N THR A 297 0.20 -8.01 -9.14
CA THR A 297 0.69 -9.38 -9.00
C THR A 297 0.53 -9.89 -7.57
N MET A 298 0.81 -11.17 -7.33
CA MET A 298 0.59 -11.79 -6.02
C MET A 298 1.62 -12.84 -5.65
N SER A 299 2.35 -13.43 -6.61
CA SER A 299 3.21 -14.60 -6.33
C SER A 299 4.33 -14.30 -5.31
N GLY A 300 4.71 -13.04 -5.14
CA GLY A 300 5.71 -12.59 -4.18
C GLY A 300 5.21 -12.43 -2.73
N HIS A 301 3.91 -12.68 -2.46
CA HIS A 301 3.28 -12.35 -1.17
C HIS A 301 3.92 -13.05 0.02
N ASP A 302 4.25 -14.33 -0.10
CA ASP A 302 4.91 -15.12 0.95
C ASP A 302 6.12 -15.88 0.42
N ALA A 303 7.20 -15.88 1.19
CA ALA A 303 8.38 -16.71 0.94
C ALA A 303 8.10 -18.16 1.37
N ILE A 304 7.38 -18.90 0.53
CA ILE A 304 6.97 -20.29 0.78
C ILE A 304 7.70 -21.27 -0.14
N LYS A 305 7.76 -22.53 0.27
CA LYS A 305 8.21 -23.62 -0.61
C LYS A 305 7.25 -23.76 -1.78
N THR A 306 7.79 -23.71 -2.99
CA THR A 306 7.02 -23.88 -4.24
C THR A 306 7.27 -25.23 -4.87
N ASP A 307 6.36 -25.70 -5.70
CA ASP A 307 6.48 -26.98 -6.42
C ASP A 307 7.08 -26.80 -7.84
N PHE A 308 7.35 -25.57 -8.27
CA PHE A 308 8.03 -25.33 -9.54
C PHE A 308 9.54 -25.45 -9.40
N GLN A 309 10.19 -25.93 -10.49
CA GLN A 309 11.63 -26.08 -10.53
C GLN A 309 12.32 -24.72 -10.64
N SER A 310 13.33 -24.53 -9.79
CA SER A 310 14.23 -23.37 -9.81
C SER A 310 15.68 -23.81 -9.88
N GLN A 311 16.52 -23.01 -10.54
CA GLN A 311 17.97 -23.21 -10.52
C GLN A 311 18.58 -23.10 -9.12
N PHE A 312 17.81 -22.57 -8.15
CA PHE A 312 18.21 -22.36 -6.76
C PHE A 312 17.63 -23.42 -5.79
N ASP A 313 16.99 -24.49 -6.28
CA ASP A 313 16.41 -25.54 -5.42
C ASP A 313 17.45 -26.19 -4.51
N ASN A 314 18.70 -26.32 -4.98
CA ASN A 314 19.79 -26.92 -4.22
C ASN A 314 20.63 -25.90 -3.42
N LEU A 315 20.23 -24.62 -3.43
CA LEU A 315 20.92 -23.56 -2.70
C LEU A 315 20.85 -23.83 -1.19
N LYS A 316 22.03 -23.86 -0.56
CA LYS A 316 22.15 -24.06 0.90
C LYS A 316 22.31 -22.71 1.57
N LEU A 317 21.26 -22.21 2.19
CA LEU A 317 21.26 -21.01 3.02
C LEU A 317 20.77 -21.36 4.41
N GLU A 318 21.36 -20.73 5.44
CA GLU A 318 20.88 -20.86 6.83
C GLU A 318 19.44 -20.35 6.97
N ASN A 319 19.14 -19.22 6.33
CA ASN A 319 17.78 -18.68 6.31
C ASN A 319 17.01 -19.22 5.11
N VAL A 320 16.15 -20.18 5.37
CA VAL A 320 15.31 -20.84 4.36
C VAL A 320 14.31 -19.88 3.70
N LEU A 321 13.87 -18.82 4.40
CA LEU A 321 12.95 -17.83 3.83
C LEU A 321 13.65 -16.99 2.75
N VAL A 322 14.93 -16.68 2.93
CA VAL A 322 15.72 -16.01 1.89
C VAL A 322 15.81 -16.88 0.63
N LYS A 323 16.04 -18.17 0.79
CA LYS A 323 16.06 -19.11 -0.34
C LYS A 323 14.71 -19.10 -1.09
N TYR A 324 13.59 -19.20 -0.37
CA TYR A 324 12.27 -19.18 -1.02
C TYR A 324 12.00 -17.84 -1.69
N ASN A 325 12.42 -16.73 -1.08
CA ASN A 325 12.29 -15.41 -1.68
C ASN A 325 13.07 -15.31 -3.01
N LEU A 326 14.30 -15.82 -3.06
CA LEU A 326 15.09 -15.87 -4.31
C LEU A 326 14.41 -16.71 -5.39
N ILE A 327 13.88 -17.88 -5.04
CA ILE A 327 13.16 -18.76 -5.97
C ILE A 327 11.90 -18.08 -6.52
N ILE A 328 11.15 -17.42 -5.67
CA ILE A 328 9.94 -16.70 -6.08
C ILE A 328 10.30 -15.49 -6.94
N THR A 329 11.36 -14.75 -6.58
CA THR A 329 11.84 -13.62 -7.39
C THR A 329 12.29 -14.05 -8.79
N GLU A 330 13.00 -15.20 -8.91
CA GLU A 330 13.34 -15.80 -10.21
C GLU A 330 12.07 -16.13 -11.03
N TYR A 331 11.07 -16.71 -10.37
CA TYR A 331 9.80 -17.03 -11.02
C TYR A 331 9.08 -15.78 -11.52
N VAL A 332 8.96 -14.76 -10.69
CA VAL A 332 8.31 -13.49 -11.02
C VAL A 332 9.05 -12.79 -12.19
N ASP A 333 10.38 -12.77 -12.17
CA ASP A 333 11.20 -12.24 -13.26
C ASP A 333 10.90 -12.94 -14.59
N ARG A 334 10.81 -14.27 -14.58
CA ARG A 334 10.45 -15.07 -15.75
C ARG A 334 9.04 -14.71 -16.26
N CYS A 335 8.05 -14.57 -15.37
CA CYS A 335 6.70 -14.20 -15.75
C CYS A 335 6.65 -12.80 -16.41
N ILE A 336 7.38 -11.84 -15.87
CA ILE A 336 7.52 -10.49 -16.45
C ILE A 336 8.17 -10.57 -17.83
N GLY A 337 9.25 -11.36 -17.98
CA GLY A 337 9.94 -11.54 -19.25
C GLY A 337 9.03 -12.13 -20.35
N GLU A 338 8.26 -13.18 -20.03
CA GLU A 338 7.30 -13.77 -20.97
C GLU A 338 6.14 -12.83 -21.29
N PHE A 339 5.68 -12.02 -20.33
CA PHE A 339 4.68 -10.99 -20.58
C PHE A 339 5.19 -9.94 -21.57
N ILE A 340 6.39 -9.37 -21.36
CA ILE A 340 7.00 -8.40 -22.27
C ILE A 340 7.18 -9.00 -23.67
N LYS A 341 7.64 -10.26 -23.75
CA LYS A 341 7.80 -10.97 -25.02
C LYS A 341 6.45 -11.15 -25.74
N THR A 342 5.38 -11.45 -25.02
CA THR A 342 4.04 -11.56 -25.56
C THR A 342 3.55 -10.20 -26.07
N LEU A 343 3.72 -9.13 -25.32
CA LEU A 343 3.37 -7.76 -25.75
C LEU A 343 4.13 -7.36 -27.02
N LYS A 344 5.42 -7.74 -27.16
CA LYS A 344 6.23 -7.50 -28.37
C LYS A 344 5.66 -8.27 -29.57
N LYS A 345 5.32 -9.54 -29.36
CA LYS A 345 4.74 -10.39 -30.41
C LYS A 345 3.40 -9.85 -30.94
N ASP A 346 2.57 -9.33 -30.04
CA ASP A 346 1.21 -8.88 -30.34
C ASP A 346 1.15 -7.39 -30.72
N GLY A 347 2.32 -6.72 -30.82
CA GLY A 347 2.46 -5.32 -31.24
C GLY A 347 1.89 -4.30 -30.25
N LEU A 348 1.69 -4.69 -29.00
CA LEU A 348 1.29 -3.80 -27.91
C LEU A 348 2.49 -3.12 -27.24
N TYR A 349 3.68 -3.70 -27.31
CA TYR A 349 4.88 -3.18 -26.65
C TYR A 349 5.24 -1.77 -27.16
N GLU A 350 5.34 -1.58 -28.46
CA GLU A 350 5.73 -0.29 -29.06
C GLU A 350 4.68 0.79 -28.88
N LYS A 351 3.42 0.38 -28.72
CA LYS A 351 2.28 1.25 -28.49
C LYS A 351 2.07 1.60 -27.03
N SER A 352 2.89 1.06 -26.12
CA SER A 352 2.70 1.21 -24.69
C SER A 352 3.93 1.78 -24.00
N ILE A 353 3.69 2.61 -22.99
CA ILE A 353 4.66 2.88 -21.94
C ILE A 353 4.40 1.82 -20.86
N ILE A 354 5.45 1.06 -20.50
CA ILE A 354 5.34 -0.01 -19.52
C ILE A 354 6.10 0.40 -18.28
N VAL A 355 5.42 0.42 -17.14
CA VAL A 355 5.98 0.76 -15.83
C VAL A 355 5.95 -0.49 -14.95
N ILE A 356 7.11 -0.90 -14.45
CA ILE A 356 7.24 -2.05 -13.56
C ILE A 356 7.87 -1.55 -12.25
N THR A 357 7.20 -1.77 -11.14
CA THR A 357 7.73 -1.36 -9.82
C THR A 357 7.31 -2.34 -8.73
N GLY A 358 8.15 -2.50 -7.71
CA GLY A 358 7.72 -3.17 -6.49
C GLY A 358 6.66 -2.35 -5.77
N ASP A 359 5.66 -3.01 -5.22
CA ASP A 359 4.60 -2.35 -4.45
C ASP A 359 5.11 -1.95 -3.05
N HIS A 360 5.86 -2.81 -2.40
CA HIS A 360 6.48 -2.56 -1.09
C HIS A 360 7.68 -3.46 -0.84
N ASP A 361 8.38 -3.22 0.27
CA ASP A 361 9.44 -4.07 0.74
C ASP A 361 8.90 -5.41 1.28
N ALA A 362 9.66 -6.49 1.06
CA ALA A 362 9.42 -7.77 1.70
C ALA A 362 9.73 -7.68 3.21
N MET A 363 9.41 -8.70 3.96
CA MET A 363 9.73 -8.74 5.39
C MET A 363 11.23 -8.63 5.61
N SER A 364 11.64 -7.88 6.66
CA SER A 364 13.02 -7.44 6.92
C SER A 364 14.09 -8.54 7.01
N TYR A 365 13.70 -9.79 7.19
CA TYR A 365 14.59 -10.95 7.28
C TYR A 365 14.75 -11.72 5.96
N ASN A 366 14.16 -11.25 4.87
CA ASN A 366 14.22 -11.87 3.55
C ASN A 366 15.38 -11.28 2.70
N ARG A 367 16.54 -11.09 3.31
CA ARG A 367 17.71 -10.56 2.63
C ARG A 367 18.84 -11.58 2.54
N TYR A 368 19.46 -11.70 1.35
CA TYR A 368 20.49 -12.68 1.08
C TYR A 368 21.73 -12.57 1.99
N GLU A 369 22.18 -11.37 2.33
CA GLU A 369 23.41 -11.15 3.09
C GLU A 369 23.28 -11.26 4.62
N GLY A 370 22.15 -11.73 5.17
CA GLY A 370 21.99 -12.08 6.58
C GLY A 370 22.32 -10.97 7.60
N ARG A 371 22.14 -9.69 7.24
CA ARG A 371 22.39 -8.59 8.17
C ARG A 371 21.38 -8.63 9.33
N GLU A 372 21.87 -8.51 10.56
CA GLU A 372 21.03 -8.47 11.76
C GLU A 372 20.11 -7.23 11.83
N LYS A 373 20.49 -6.14 11.15
CA LYS A 373 19.70 -4.92 11.07
C LYS A 373 19.33 -4.62 9.62
N CYS A 374 18.03 -4.42 9.39
CA CYS A 374 17.53 -3.92 8.13
C CYS A 374 17.72 -2.40 8.08
N GLU A 375 18.62 -1.92 7.23
CA GLU A 375 18.76 -0.50 6.95
C GLU A 375 17.67 -0.03 5.98
N LEU A 376 17.41 1.28 5.95
CA LEU A 376 16.40 1.85 5.06
C LEU A 376 16.73 1.59 3.57
N SER A 377 18.01 1.54 3.21
CA SER A 377 18.50 1.18 1.88
C SER A 377 18.16 -0.25 1.45
N ASP A 378 17.93 -1.14 2.42
CA ASP A 378 17.58 -2.54 2.16
C ASP A 378 16.12 -2.72 1.72
N ARG A 379 15.30 -1.68 1.92
CA ARG A 379 13.88 -1.67 1.63
C ARG A 379 13.55 -1.17 0.22
N TYR A 380 14.51 -0.61 -0.51
CA TYR A 380 14.26 -0.05 -1.83
C TYR A 380 13.58 -1.06 -2.77
N VAL A 381 12.59 -0.56 -3.49
CA VAL A 381 11.94 -1.26 -4.60
C VAL A 381 12.43 -0.70 -5.94
N PRO A 382 12.46 -1.48 -7.01
CA PRO A 382 12.86 -1.00 -8.32
C PRO A 382 11.73 -0.24 -9.01
N LEU A 383 12.09 0.67 -9.92
CA LEU A 383 11.20 1.26 -10.90
C LEU A 383 11.84 1.16 -12.28
N PHE A 384 11.15 0.51 -13.20
CA PHE A 384 11.48 0.50 -14.62
C PHE A 384 10.41 1.25 -15.41
N ILE A 385 10.83 2.08 -16.35
CA ILE A 385 9.94 2.74 -17.31
C ILE A 385 10.46 2.45 -18.71
N LEU A 386 9.74 1.61 -19.44
CA LEU A 386 10.06 1.20 -20.80
C LEU A 386 9.30 2.10 -21.78
N ASN A 387 9.93 2.39 -22.91
CA ASN A 387 9.37 3.24 -23.97
C ASN A 387 8.98 4.66 -23.51
N SER A 388 9.64 5.17 -22.46
CA SER A 388 9.40 6.54 -21.97
C SER A 388 9.74 7.57 -23.04
N PRO A 389 8.86 8.55 -23.31
CA PRO A 389 9.17 9.66 -24.19
C PRO A 389 10.16 10.66 -23.56
N LEU A 390 10.30 10.63 -22.26
CA LEU A 390 11.20 11.49 -21.50
C LEU A 390 12.42 10.70 -21.02
N LYS A 391 13.55 11.40 -20.88
CA LYS A 391 14.79 10.85 -20.31
C LYS A 391 15.19 11.64 -19.07
N THR A 392 15.77 10.95 -18.10
CA THR A 392 16.29 11.56 -16.87
C THR A 392 17.41 10.71 -16.26
N LYS A 393 18.10 11.25 -15.26
CA LYS A 393 19.10 10.52 -14.47
C LYS A 393 18.41 9.65 -13.42
N CYS A 394 18.87 8.40 -13.30
CA CYS A 394 18.28 7.37 -12.44
C CYS A 394 19.09 7.07 -11.17
N ASP A 395 19.99 7.95 -10.75
CA ASP A 395 20.91 7.76 -9.63
C ASP A 395 20.43 8.29 -8.27
N LYS A 396 19.31 9.01 -8.27
CA LYS A 396 18.72 9.63 -7.07
C LYS A 396 17.86 8.65 -6.28
N VAL A 397 17.76 8.90 -4.97
CA VAL A 397 16.72 8.32 -4.14
C VAL A 397 15.41 9.05 -4.40
N ILE A 398 14.35 8.30 -4.67
CA ILE A 398 12.99 8.79 -4.89
C ILE A 398 12.01 8.10 -3.94
N GLY A 399 10.90 8.74 -3.62
CA GLY A 399 9.78 8.11 -2.93
C GLY A 399 8.77 7.51 -3.91
N GLN A 400 7.99 6.53 -3.49
CA GLN A 400 6.88 6.04 -4.33
C GLN A 400 5.88 7.16 -4.67
N SER A 401 5.69 8.14 -3.79
CA SER A 401 4.86 9.32 -4.06
C SER A 401 5.33 10.15 -5.26
N ASP A 402 6.60 10.02 -5.66
CA ASP A 402 7.18 10.74 -6.80
C ASP A 402 6.80 10.10 -8.15
N ILE A 403 6.28 8.84 -8.13
CA ILE A 403 5.89 8.11 -9.34
C ILE A 403 4.63 8.72 -9.97
N TYR A 404 3.59 9.01 -9.18
CA TYR A 404 2.34 9.57 -9.70
C TYR A 404 2.53 10.86 -10.52
N PRO A 405 3.17 11.92 -10.01
CA PRO A 405 3.42 13.13 -10.82
C PRO A 405 4.31 12.85 -12.03
N SER A 406 5.17 11.83 -11.97
CA SER A 406 5.99 11.41 -13.10
C SER A 406 5.17 10.72 -14.19
N LEU A 407 4.19 9.92 -13.80
CA LEU A 407 3.25 9.29 -14.72
C LEU A 407 2.38 10.35 -15.43
N LEU A 408 1.93 11.38 -14.72
CA LEU A 408 1.23 12.51 -15.35
C LEU A 408 2.10 13.19 -16.42
N ASP A 409 3.39 13.42 -16.11
CA ASP A 409 4.33 14.05 -17.04
C ASP A 409 4.58 13.21 -18.30
N ILE A 410 4.84 11.90 -18.16
CA ILE A 410 5.10 11.01 -19.31
C ILE A 410 3.85 10.69 -20.11
N MET A 411 2.67 10.89 -19.55
CA MET A 411 1.39 10.67 -20.21
C MET A 411 0.81 11.95 -20.82
N GLY A 412 1.46 13.10 -20.64
CA GLY A 412 0.96 14.39 -21.13
C GLY A 412 -0.30 14.89 -20.42
N ALA A 413 -0.55 14.41 -19.20
CA ALA A 413 -1.66 14.84 -18.36
C ALA A 413 -1.24 15.94 -17.35
N ASP A 414 -0.41 16.87 -17.82
CA ASP A 414 0.18 17.95 -17.00
C ASP A 414 -0.86 18.94 -16.50
N ASP A 415 -1.98 19.05 -17.18
CA ASP A 415 -3.10 19.94 -16.90
C ASP A 415 -4.01 19.44 -15.77
N TYR A 416 -3.83 18.19 -15.33
CA TYR A 416 -4.65 17.65 -14.26
C TYR A 416 -4.48 18.46 -12.96
N TYR A 417 -5.60 18.83 -12.34
CA TYR A 417 -5.68 19.79 -11.24
C TYR A 417 -4.89 19.39 -9.97
N PHE A 418 -4.60 18.11 -9.78
CA PHE A 418 -3.84 17.60 -8.65
C PHE A 418 -2.67 16.74 -9.12
N ARG A 419 -1.47 17.17 -8.79
CA ARG A 419 -0.24 16.51 -9.24
C ARG A 419 0.43 15.67 -8.15
N GLY A 420 -0.33 15.24 -7.12
CA GLY A 420 0.20 14.49 -6.00
C GLY A 420 0.97 15.36 -4.99
N LEU A 421 1.49 14.69 -3.96
CA LEU A 421 2.30 15.29 -2.91
C LEU A 421 3.81 15.03 -3.10
N GLY A 422 4.18 14.20 -4.06
CA GLY A 422 5.55 13.93 -4.47
C GLY A 422 6.09 14.93 -5.50
N GLU A 423 7.27 14.64 -6.01
CA GLU A 423 8.01 15.46 -6.99
C GLU A 423 8.29 14.60 -8.24
N SER A 424 7.91 15.08 -9.43
CA SER A 424 8.18 14.34 -10.65
C SER A 424 9.68 14.13 -10.89
N ILE A 425 10.05 12.90 -11.25
CA ILE A 425 11.44 12.52 -11.57
C ILE A 425 11.96 13.20 -12.84
N PHE A 426 11.09 13.75 -13.66
CA PHE A 426 11.43 14.47 -14.90
C PHE A 426 11.60 15.97 -14.70
N ARG A 427 11.36 16.48 -13.49
CA ARG A 427 11.47 17.89 -13.12
C ARG A 427 12.56 18.09 -12.07
N ASN A 428 12.55 19.22 -11.39
CA ASN A 428 13.48 19.51 -10.28
C ASN A 428 13.15 18.65 -9.05
N GLN A 429 13.64 17.40 -9.05
CA GLN A 429 13.45 16.47 -7.98
C GLN A 429 14.61 16.49 -6.99
N SER A 430 14.29 16.52 -5.71
CA SER A 430 15.26 16.35 -4.62
C SER A 430 15.76 14.88 -4.54
N ASP A 431 17.05 14.69 -4.24
CA ASP A 431 17.60 13.37 -3.90
C ASP A 431 17.30 13.07 -2.43
N CYS A 432 16.02 12.93 -2.11
CA CYS A 432 15.55 12.79 -0.73
C CYS A 432 14.14 12.17 -0.71
N ALA A 433 13.95 11.15 0.08
CA ALA A 433 12.65 10.56 0.39
C ALA A 433 12.51 10.36 1.90
N VAL A 434 11.28 10.42 2.41
CA VAL A 434 10.98 10.21 3.84
C VAL A 434 10.09 8.99 3.99
N TYR A 435 10.55 8.07 4.83
CA TYR A 435 9.84 6.85 5.18
C TYR A 435 8.71 7.15 6.18
N HIS A 436 7.78 6.21 6.34
CA HIS A 436 6.63 6.39 7.24
C HIS A 436 7.04 6.57 8.72
N THR A 437 8.24 6.14 9.12
CA THR A 437 8.78 6.33 10.47
C THR A 437 9.37 7.73 10.70
N GLY A 438 9.46 8.53 9.65
CA GLY A 438 10.11 9.84 9.69
C GLY A 438 11.61 9.81 9.37
N GLU A 439 12.19 8.61 9.16
CA GLU A 439 13.56 8.47 8.67
C GLU A 439 13.67 8.94 7.22
N ASN A 440 14.81 9.52 6.87
CA ASN A 440 15.07 10.00 5.52
C ASN A 440 16.13 9.16 4.81
N ALA A 441 15.95 8.99 3.51
CA ALA A 441 16.88 8.32 2.61
C ALA A 441 17.35 9.27 1.51
N GLY A 442 18.58 9.07 1.03
CA GLY A 442 19.21 9.91 0.01
C GLY A 442 20.03 11.06 0.58
N ARG A 443 20.48 11.93 -0.32
CA ARG A 443 21.27 13.12 0.03
C ARG A 443 20.33 14.30 0.35
N CYS A 444 19.64 14.22 1.46
CA CYS A 444 18.74 15.27 1.94
C CYS A 444 19.56 16.49 2.44
N GLN A 445 19.90 17.40 1.54
CA GLN A 445 20.84 18.49 1.78
C GLN A 445 20.29 19.60 2.69
N GLU A 446 18.98 19.75 2.76
CA GLU A 446 18.33 20.84 3.51
C GLU A 446 17.26 20.31 4.46
N ASP A 447 17.29 20.73 5.70
CA ASP A 447 16.26 20.44 6.70
C ASP A 447 14.85 20.90 6.25
N SER A 448 14.79 21.94 5.44
CA SER A 448 13.55 22.46 4.85
C SER A 448 12.87 21.42 3.95
N ILE A 449 13.65 20.67 3.15
CA ILE A 449 13.17 19.62 2.26
C ILE A 449 12.63 18.44 3.09
N ILE A 450 13.40 17.99 4.10
CA ILE A 450 12.98 16.91 5.00
C ILE A 450 11.68 17.30 5.71
N ARG A 451 11.62 18.51 6.26
CA ARG A 451 10.43 19.02 6.95
C ARG A 451 9.22 19.05 6.03
N LYS A 452 9.38 19.56 4.81
CA LYS A 452 8.31 19.58 3.80
C LYS A 452 7.81 18.17 3.49
N LYS A 453 8.72 17.20 3.25
CA LYS A 453 8.32 15.81 2.95
C LYS A 453 7.64 15.13 4.14
N LYS A 454 8.07 15.39 5.38
CA LYS A 454 7.35 14.94 6.60
C LYS A 454 5.95 15.56 6.71
N GLU A 455 5.84 16.83 6.36
CA GLU A 455 4.56 17.55 6.38
C GLU A 455 3.57 16.98 5.36
N MET A 456 4.03 16.44 4.23
CA MET A 456 3.17 15.79 3.24
C MET A 456 2.48 14.53 3.78
N TRP A 457 3.11 13.78 4.67
CA TRP A 457 2.47 12.64 5.36
C TRP A 457 1.26 13.10 6.18
N LYS A 458 1.45 14.12 7.02
CA LYS A 458 0.37 14.69 7.83
C LYS A 458 -0.74 15.29 6.97
N LEU A 459 -0.38 16.00 5.93
CA LEU A 459 -1.33 16.61 5.00
C LEU A 459 -2.18 15.56 4.30
N SER A 460 -1.55 14.50 3.78
CA SER A 460 -2.25 13.41 3.11
C SER A 460 -3.28 12.74 4.02
N ASP A 461 -2.88 12.43 5.26
CA ASP A 461 -3.77 11.85 6.26
C ASP A 461 -5.02 12.72 6.48
N ILE A 462 -4.85 14.03 6.64
CA ILE A 462 -5.96 14.95 6.83
C ILE A 462 -6.84 15.03 5.58
N LEU A 463 -6.25 15.15 4.38
CA LEU A 463 -7.00 15.23 3.12
C LEU A 463 -7.89 14.01 2.90
N ILE A 464 -7.34 12.81 3.18
CA ILE A 464 -8.09 11.55 3.07
C ILE A 464 -9.20 11.50 4.11
N ARG A 465 -8.89 11.72 5.41
CA ARG A 465 -9.87 11.62 6.50
C ARG A 465 -11.04 12.60 6.34
N MET A 466 -10.78 13.81 5.84
CA MET A 466 -11.85 14.81 5.62
C MET A 466 -12.58 14.66 4.28
N ASN A 467 -12.23 13.69 3.45
CA ASN A 467 -12.75 13.53 2.09
C ASN A 467 -12.68 14.84 1.27
N TYR A 468 -11.51 15.49 1.30
CA TYR A 468 -11.31 16.83 0.73
C TYR A 468 -11.74 16.93 -0.74
N PHE A 469 -11.42 15.90 -1.52
CA PHE A 469 -11.61 15.92 -2.97
C PHE A 469 -13.08 15.81 -3.40
N LYS A 470 -13.98 15.34 -2.53
CA LYS A 470 -15.43 15.36 -2.79
C LYS A 470 -15.93 16.77 -3.07
N SER A 471 -15.47 17.74 -2.29
CA SER A 471 -15.84 19.16 -2.51
C SER A 471 -15.26 19.78 -3.79
N CYS A 472 -14.29 19.12 -4.43
CA CYS A 472 -13.71 19.57 -5.69
C CYS A 472 -14.51 19.12 -6.90
N VAL A 473 -15.26 18.02 -6.79
CA VAL A 473 -16.10 17.45 -7.87
C VAL A 473 -17.48 18.14 -7.89
N GLU A 474 -17.95 18.61 -6.73
CA GLU A 474 -19.26 19.27 -6.59
C GLU A 474 -19.25 20.77 -7.02
N ARG A 475 -18.10 21.31 -7.45
CA ARG A 475 -17.92 22.68 -7.98
C ARG A 475 -17.68 22.67 -9.48
#